data_77858b90a77425fb7ec20a21a39c7c0d
#
_entry.id   77858b90a77425fb7ec20a21a39c7c0d
#
_cell.length_a   1.000
_cell.length_b   1.000
_cell.length_c   1.000
_cell.angle_alpha   90.00
_cell.angle_beta   90.00
_cell.angle_gamma   90.00
#
_symmetry.space_group_name_H-M   'P 1'
#
loop_
_entity.id
_entity.type
_entity.pdbx_description
1 polymer ?
#
loop_
_entity_poly.entity_id
_entity_poly.type
_entity_poly.pdbx_seq_one_letter_code
_entity_poly.pdbx_strand_id
1 'polypeptide(L)'
;ADINGAMLARGRDRLLDEGVANFAAVQARAESLPFLDDCFDAVIVAFGVRNFTDKEAGLREMHRILRGGGMAVVLEFSQVQNPLLAKAYDAFRATWPIIGTAVAGTAAPYRYLVESIDRHPDQGAFRLMMADAGFREVEVQNLAAGAAAIHRGVK
;
A
#
# COMPACT_ATOMS: atom_id res chain seq x y z
N ALA A 1 4.02 9.80 -5.80
CA ALA A 1 5.13 10.02 -4.84
C ALA A 1 5.75 8.69 -4.45
N ASP A 2 7.04 8.65 -4.20
CA ASP A 2 7.76 7.46 -3.71
C ASP A 2 9.04 7.93 -2.99
N ILE A 3 9.49 7.18 -1.99
CA ILE A 3 10.75 7.47 -1.30
C ILE A 3 11.97 7.11 -2.15
N ASN A 4 11.83 6.17 -3.08
CA ASN A 4 12.89 5.67 -3.92
C ASN A 4 12.99 6.47 -5.23
N GLY A 5 14.01 7.34 -5.34
CA GLY A 5 14.24 8.17 -6.51
C GLY A 5 14.48 7.37 -7.81
N ALA A 6 15.10 6.19 -7.73
CA ALA A 6 15.32 5.34 -8.91
C ALA A 6 14.01 4.74 -9.43
N MET A 7 13.09 4.36 -8.53
CA MET A 7 11.74 3.91 -8.91
C MET A 7 10.93 5.03 -9.54
N LEU A 8 11.01 6.24 -8.98
CA LEU A 8 10.34 7.42 -9.56
C LEU A 8 10.86 7.76 -10.95
N ALA A 9 12.18 7.75 -11.16
CA ALA A 9 12.78 8.00 -12.47
C ALA A 9 12.28 6.98 -13.50
N ARG A 10 12.31 5.69 -13.15
CA ARG A 10 11.83 4.62 -14.03
C ARG A 10 10.32 4.73 -14.32
N GLY A 11 9.52 5.06 -13.30
CA GLY A 11 8.08 5.28 -13.46
C GLY A 11 7.77 6.48 -14.34
N ARG A 12 8.50 7.58 -14.17
CA ARG A 12 8.40 8.78 -15.01
C ARG A 12 8.70 8.46 -16.47
N ASP A 13 9.84 7.80 -16.73
CA ASP A 13 10.28 7.52 -18.10
C ASP A 13 9.24 6.62 -18.80
N ARG A 14 8.73 5.60 -18.11
CA ARG A 14 7.68 4.74 -18.64
C ARG A 14 6.39 5.50 -18.98
N LEU A 15 5.93 6.40 -18.11
CA LEU A 15 4.73 7.21 -18.37
C LEU A 15 4.93 8.12 -19.58
N LEU A 16 6.12 8.71 -19.73
CA LEU A 16 6.45 9.55 -20.89
C LEU A 16 6.48 8.72 -22.18
N ASP A 17 7.04 7.52 -22.15
CA ASP A 17 7.06 6.59 -23.30
C ASP A 17 5.63 6.17 -23.69
N GLU A 18 4.71 6.07 -22.75
CA GLU A 18 3.28 5.81 -22.98
C GLU A 18 2.49 7.08 -23.39
N GLY A 19 3.16 8.23 -23.56
CA GLY A 19 2.54 9.51 -23.94
C GLY A 19 1.80 10.23 -22.83
N VAL A 20 1.95 9.80 -21.59
CA VAL A 20 1.36 10.46 -20.41
C VAL A 20 2.29 11.56 -19.95
N ALA A 21 1.91 12.82 -20.13
CA ALA A 21 2.71 13.98 -19.72
C ALA A 21 2.07 14.79 -18.56
N ASN A 22 0.83 14.51 -18.22
CA ASN A 22 0.08 15.24 -17.18
C ASN A 22 0.28 14.59 -15.79
N PHE A 23 1.51 14.60 -15.29
CA PHE A 23 1.83 14.11 -13.94
C PHE A 23 3.06 14.83 -13.36
N ALA A 24 3.23 14.76 -12.04
CA ALA A 24 4.43 15.17 -11.34
C ALA A 24 4.98 13.99 -10.52
N ALA A 25 6.27 13.68 -10.70
CA ALA A 25 6.97 12.68 -9.90
C ALA A 25 7.63 13.37 -8.70
N VAL A 26 7.25 13.00 -7.48
CA VAL A 26 7.71 13.65 -6.24
C VAL A 26 8.40 12.62 -5.36
N GLN A 27 9.67 12.88 -4.99
CA GLN A 27 10.37 12.04 -4.03
C GLN A 27 10.01 12.50 -2.62
N ALA A 28 9.32 11.64 -1.87
CA ALA A 28 8.88 11.94 -0.51
C ALA A 28 8.65 10.68 0.32
N ARG A 29 8.72 10.84 1.63
CA ARG A 29 8.24 9.83 2.59
C ARG A 29 6.75 10.01 2.77
N ALA A 30 6.02 8.90 2.97
CA ALA A 30 4.59 8.94 3.22
C ALA A 30 4.24 9.65 4.53
N GLU A 31 5.14 9.59 5.51
CA GLU A 31 5.00 10.21 6.84
C GLU A 31 5.26 11.73 6.84
N SER A 32 5.71 12.29 5.70
CA SER A 32 5.96 13.74 5.55
C SER A 32 5.86 14.11 4.07
N LEU A 33 4.65 14.35 3.61
CA LEU A 33 4.37 14.68 2.23
C LEU A 33 4.56 16.17 1.96
N PRO A 34 5.31 16.58 0.92
CA PRO A 34 5.60 17.98 0.61
C PRO A 34 4.44 18.66 -0.13
N PHE A 35 3.22 18.45 0.35
CA PHE A 35 2.01 19.03 -0.22
C PHE A 35 1.29 19.86 0.83
N LEU A 36 0.53 20.84 0.37
CA LEU A 36 -0.33 21.65 1.24
C LEU A 36 -1.50 20.80 1.76
N ASP A 37 -2.12 21.27 2.83
CA ASP A 37 -3.38 20.73 3.32
C ASP A 37 -4.46 20.91 2.25
N ASP A 38 -5.44 20.01 2.22
CA ASP A 38 -6.66 20.14 1.41
C ASP A 38 -6.42 20.39 -0.09
N CYS A 39 -5.39 19.75 -0.69
CA CYS A 39 -5.00 20.01 -2.09
C CYS A 39 -5.34 18.88 -3.07
N PHE A 40 -5.73 17.69 -2.61
CA PHE A 40 -6.08 16.56 -3.47
C PHE A 40 -7.52 16.08 -3.27
N ASP A 41 -8.13 15.61 -4.35
CA ASP A 41 -9.45 14.99 -4.33
C ASP A 41 -9.39 13.51 -3.99
N ALA A 42 -8.26 12.86 -4.30
CA ALA A 42 -8.04 11.45 -3.99
C ALA A 42 -6.56 11.15 -3.71
N VAL A 43 -6.32 10.18 -2.82
CA VAL A 43 -5.01 9.57 -2.59
C VAL A 43 -5.14 8.06 -2.78
N ILE A 44 -4.29 7.50 -3.64
CA ILE A 44 -4.30 6.06 -3.94
C ILE A 44 -2.93 5.48 -3.62
N VAL A 45 -2.91 4.38 -2.86
CA VAL A 45 -1.70 3.62 -2.56
C VAL A 45 -1.94 2.15 -2.86
N ALA A 46 -1.08 1.56 -3.70
CA ALA A 46 -1.13 0.14 -3.99
C ALA A 46 0.18 -0.54 -3.57
N PHE A 47 0.09 -1.52 -2.69
CA PHE A 47 1.20 -2.34 -2.20
C PHE A 47 2.39 -1.55 -1.62
N GLY A 48 2.09 -0.39 -1.02
CA GLY A 48 3.08 0.54 -0.47
C GLY A 48 3.01 0.70 1.05
N VAL A 49 1.80 0.67 1.62
CA VAL A 49 1.57 1.02 3.04
C VAL A 49 2.28 0.06 4.00
N ARG A 50 2.42 -1.22 3.66
CA ARG A 50 3.17 -2.17 4.50
C ARG A 50 4.62 -1.75 4.74
N ASN A 51 5.19 -0.94 3.83
CA ASN A 51 6.57 -0.44 3.89
C ASN A 51 6.72 0.89 4.63
N PHE A 52 5.63 1.53 5.05
CA PHE A 52 5.71 2.75 5.85
C PHE A 52 6.38 2.45 7.18
N THR A 53 7.30 3.30 7.58
CA THR A 53 7.99 3.19 8.88
C THR A 53 7.00 3.42 10.02
N ASP A 54 6.17 4.45 9.86
CA ASP A 54 5.05 4.78 10.75
C ASP A 54 3.76 4.88 9.91
N LYS A 55 2.94 3.81 9.96
CA LYS A 55 1.71 3.74 9.19
C LYS A 55 0.68 4.78 9.62
N GLU A 56 0.61 5.05 10.93
CA GLU A 56 -0.32 6.04 11.47
C GLU A 56 0.04 7.45 11.01
N ALA A 57 1.33 7.81 11.04
CA ALA A 57 1.79 9.09 10.51
C ALA A 57 1.52 9.21 9.02
N GLY A 58 1.78 8.15 8.23
CA GLY A 58 1.47 8.13 6.80
C GLY A 58 -0.03 8.30 6.51
N LEU A 59 -0.89 7.64 7.27
CA LEU A 59 -2.34 7.78 7.14
C LEU A 59 -2.82 9.19 7.52
N ARG A 60 -2.25 9.80 8.58
CA ARG A 60 -2.55 11.20 8.94
C ARG A 60 -2.12 12.18 7.84
N GLU A 61 -0.97 11.97 7.22
CA GLU A 61 -0.52 12.79 6.09
C GLU A 61 -1.43 12.63 4.87
N MET A 62 -1.85 11.41 4.53
CA MET A 62 -2.83 11.17 3.46
C MET A 62 -4.15 11.90 3.76
N HIS A 63 -4.60 11.86 5.01
CA HIS A 63 -5.79 12.59 5.43
C HIS A 63 -5.58 14.11 5.35
N ARG A 64 -4.43 14.64 5.79
CA ARG A 64 -4.11 16.07 5.79
C ARG A 64 -4.21 16.67 4.38
N ILE A 65 -3.59 16.01 3.39
CA ILE A 65 -3.51 16.54 2.03
C ILE A 65 -4.81 16.38 1.21
N LEU A 66 -5.74 15.53 1.65
CA LEU A 66 -7.04 15.39 1.02
C LEU A 66 -7.94 16.59 1.36
N ARG A 67 -8.76 17.01 0.42
CA ARG A 67 -9.84 17.97 0.64
C ARG A 67 -10.98 17.36 1.45
N GLY A 68 -11.78 18.17 2.09
CA GLY A 68 -13.03 17.71 2.69
C GLY A 68 -13.91 17.00 1.67
N GLY A 69 -14.33 15.76 1.97
CA GLY A 69 -15.00 14.87 1.03
C GLY A 69 -14.08 14.12 0.05
N GLY A 70 -12.77 14.36 0.10
CA GLY A 70 -11.78 13.61 -0.67
C GLY A 70 -11.61 12.17 -0.17
N MET A 71 -11.11 11.29 -1.01
CA MET A 71 -11.08 9.85 -0.76
C MET A 71 -9.67 9.28 -0.71
N ALA A 72 -9.37 8.47 0.31
CA ALA A 72 -8.20 7.58 0.31
C ALA A 72 -8.60 6.17 -0.12
N VAL A 73 -7.81 5.57 -1.01
CA VAL A 73 -7.95 4.18 -1.44
C VAL A 73 -6.62 3.47 -1.24
N VAL A 74 -6.62 2.43 -0.43
CA VAL A 74 -5.44 1.61 -0.14
C VAL A 74 -5.69 0.18 -0.57
N LEU A 75 -4.93 -0.30 -1.55
CA LEU A 75 -4.84 -1.71 -1.91
C LEU A 75 -3.57 -2.29 -1.28
N GLU A 76 -3.71 -3.30 -0.44
CA GLU A 76 -2.56 -3.91 0.22
C GLU A 76 -2.79 -5.42 0.45
N PHE A 77 -1.70 -6.15 0.61
CA PHE A 77 -1.77 -7.53 1.12
C PHE A 77 -2.42 -7.55 2.50
N SER A 78 -3.12 -8.61 2.77
CA SER A 78 -3.83 -8.77 4.03
C SER A 78 -3.91 -10.24 4.44
N GLN A 79 -4.75 -10.56 5.42
CA GLN A 79 -4.81 -11.90 5.97
C GLN A 79 -6.03 -12.66 5.45
N VAL A 80 -5.80 -13.89 4.96
CA VAL A 80 -6.87 -14.80 4.55
C VAL A 80 -7.70 -15.18 5.77
N GLN A 81 -9.00 -14.83 5.74
CA GLN A 81 -9.87 -14.98 6.92
C GLN A 81 -10.35 -16.39 7.15
N ASN A 82 -10.48 -17.22 6.10
CA ASN A 82 -10.87 -18.62 6.23
C ASN A 82 -9.67 -19.46 6.72
N PRO A 83 -9.76 -20.15 7.88
CA PRO A 83 -8.61 -20.86 8.47
C PRO A 83 -8.03 -21.98 7.59
N LEU A 84 -8.86 -22.65 6.79
CA LEU A 84 -8.39 -23.71 5.90
C LEU A 84 -7.63 -23.12 4.70
N LEU A 85 -8.17 -22.06 4.10
CA LEU A 85 -7.51 -21.36 3.01
C LEU A 85 -6.25 -20.62 3.49
N ALA A 86 -6.24 -20.10 4.71
CA ALA A 86 -5.06 -19.47 5.30
C ALA A 86 -3.88 -20.43 5.38
N LYS A 87 -4.09 -21.67 5.87
CA LYS A 87 -3.04 -22.70 5.91
C LYS A 87 -2.50 -23.04 4.52
N ALA A 88 -3.38 -23.16 3.53
CA ALA A 88 -2.96 -23.42 2.15
C ALA A 88 -2.18 -22.22 1.55
N TYR A 89 -2.62 -21.00 1.84
CA TYR A 89 -1.95 -19.78 1.41
C TYR A 89 -0.57 -19.60 2.07
N ASP A 90 -0.45 -19.91 3.36
CA ASP A 90 0.81 -19.85 4.09
C ASP A 90 1.82 -20.88 3.54
N ALA A 91 1.36 -22.10 3.26
CA ALA A 91 2.18 -23.12 2.61
C ALA A 91 2.66 -22.64 1.21
N PHE A 92 1.80 -22.00 0.45
CA PHE A 92 2.14 -21.42 -0.85
C PHE A 92 3.15 -20.26 -0.69
N ARG A 93 2.94 -19.32 0.23
CA ARG A 93 3.87 -18.21 0.48
C ARG A 93 5.25 -18.69 0.93
N ALA A 94 5.33 -19.78 1.69
CA ALA A 94 6.60 -20.38 2.12
C ALA A 94 7.47 -20.84 0.93
N THR A 95 6.89 -21.08 -0.24
CA THR A 95 7.63 -21.43 -1.47
C THR A 95 8.21 -20.22 -2.20
N TRP A 96 7.75 -18.99 -1.91
CA TRP A 96 8.14 -17.78 -2.66
C TRP A 96 9.64 -17.49 -2.62
N PRO A 97 10.37 -17.61 -1.49
CA PRO A 97 11.83 -17.43 -1.49
C PRO A 97 12.55 -18.44 -2.38
N ILE A 98 12.06 -19.68 -2.48
CA ILE A 98 12.63 -20.74 -3.31
C ILE A 98 12.42 -20.40 -4.78
N ILE A 99 11.16 -20.07 -5.15
CA ILE A 99 10.80 -19.64 -6.51
C ILE A 99 11.60 -18.39 -6.89
N GLY A 100 11.71 -17.42 -5.98
CA GLY A 100 12.47 -16.19 -6.18
C GLY A 100 13.95 -16.44 -6.49
N THR A 101 14.55 -17.40 -5.78
CA THR A 101 15.94 -17.80 -6.07
C THR A 101 16.07 -18.42 -7.46
N ALA A 102 15.12 -19.29 -7.84
CA ALA A 102 15.14 -19.96 -9.13
C ALA A 102 14.91 -19.00 -10.32
N VAL A 103 14.05 -17.98 -10.15
CA VAL A 103 13.65 -17.07 -11.23
C VAL A 103 14.50 -15.79 -11.26
N ALA A 104 14.79 -15.20 -10.11
CA ALA A 104 15.47 -13.91 -10.00
C ALA A 104 16.90 -14.01 -9.43
N GLY A 105 17.41 -15.22 -9.19
CA GLY A 105 18.75 -15.45 -8.63
C GLY A 105 18.93 -15.06 -7.17
N THR A 106 17.89 -14.58 -6.48
CA THR A 106 17.96 -14.17 -5.08
C THR A 106 16.65 -14.39 -4.33
N ALA A 107 16.74 -14.85 -3.09
CA ALA A 107 15.61 -15.02 -2.17
C ALA A 107 15.28 -13.75 -1.36
N ALA A 108 16.20 -12.80 -1.27
CA ALA A 108 16.09 -11.69 -0.32
C ALA A 108 14.83 -10.81 -0.53
N PRO A 109 14.46 -10.36 -1.74
CA PRO A 109 13.24 -9.59 -1.96
C PRO A 109 11.96 -10.35 -1.59
N TYR A 110 11.94 -11.65 -1.82
CA TYR A 110 10.78 -12.50 -1.54
C TYR A 110 10.62 -12.78 -0.06
N ARG A 111 11.72 -12.97 0.68
CA ARG A 111 11.68 -13.03 2.15
C ARG A 111 11.17 -11.74 2.73
N TYR A 112 11.70 -10.60 2.29
CA TYR A 112 11.21 -9.29 2.71
C TYR A 112 9.71 -9.11 2.43
N LEU A 113 9.25 -9.56 1.26
CA LEU A 113 7.83 -9.51 0.91
C LEU A 113 6.98 -10.29 1.91
N VAL A 114 7.32 -11.55 2.20
CA VAL A 114 6.60 -12.38 3.17
C VAL A 114 6.62 -11.73 4.56
N GLU A 115 7.78 -11.31 5.05
CA GLU A 115 7.91 -10.66 6.35
C GLU A 115 7.14 -9.34 6.44
N SER A 116 7.09 -8.55 5.37
CA SER A 116 6.36 -7.29 5.35
C SER A 116 4.85 -7.50 5.35
N ILE A 117 4.37 -8.58 4.69
CA ILE A 117 2.96 -9.01 4.74
C ILE A 117 2.59 -9.44 6.16
N ASP A 118 3.42 -10.27 6.80
CA ASP A 118 3.15 -10.78 8.16
C ASP A 118 3.11 -9.67 9.22
N ARG A 119 3.89 -8.60 9.03
CA ARG A 119 3.89 -7.42 9.92
C ARG A 119 2.77 -6.42 9.62
N HIS A 120 2.10 -6.55 8.47
CA HIS A 120 1.00 -5.67 8.13
C HIS A 120 -0.24 -6.05 8.95
N PRO A 121 -1.00 -5.08 9.51
CA PRO A 121 -2.22 -5.35 10.23
C PRO A 121 -3.26 -6.05 9.34
N ASP A 122 -4.14 -6.84 9.96
CA ASP A 122 -5.29 -7.41 9.26
C ASP A 122 -6.28 -6.32 8.82
N GLN A 123 -7.29 -6.72 8.06
CA GLN A 123 -8.30 -5.82 7.50
C GLN A 123 -9.01 -4.98 8.56
N GLY A 124 -9.37 -5.61 9.68
CA GLY A 124 -10.08 -4.95 10.77
C GLY A 124 -9.23 -3.93 11.50
N ALA A 125 -7.99 -4.33 11.84
CA ALA A 125 -7.03 -3.46 12.48
C ALA A 125 -6.64 -2.27 11.58
N PHE A 126 -6.39 -2.51 10.29
CA PHE A 126 -6.06 -1.43 9.37
C PHE A 126 -7.24 -0.47 9.14
N ARG A 127 -8.47 -0.98 9.10
CA ARG A 127 -9.68 -0.14 9.07
C ARG A 127 -9.76 0.79 10.27
N LEU A 128 -9.45 0.28 11.47
CA LEU A 128 -9.42 1.10 12.69
C LEU A 128 -8.30 2.15 12.62
N MET A 129 -7.11 1.79 12.15
CA MET A 129 -6.01 2.76 11.96
C MET A 129 -6.40 3.90 11.02
N MET A 130 -7.14 3.62 9.95
CA MET A 130 -7.66 4.67 9.07
C MET A 130 -8.68 5.56 9.79
N ALA A 131 -9.59 4.97 10.57
CA ALA A 131 -10.56 5.73 11.36
C ALA A 131 -9.87 6.63 12.40
N ASP A 132 -8.86 6.12 13.10
CA ASP A 132 -8.05 6.86 14.06
C ASP A 132 -7.24 8.00 13.42
N ALA A 133 -6.86 7.84 12.14
CA ALA A 133 -6.23 8.89 11.35
C ALA A 133 -7.21 9.99 10.87
N GLY A 134 -8.53 9.84 11.15
CA GLY A 134 -9.56 10.82 10.85
C GLY A 134 -10.47 10.48 9.66
N PHE A 135 -10.25 9.35 8.97
CA PHE A 135 -11.12 8.93 7.87
C PHE A 135 -12.49 8.46 8.39
N ARG A 136 -13.52 8.86 7.67
CA ARG A 136 -14.91 8.43 7.90
C ARG A 136 -15.32 7.39 6.88
N GLU A 137 -16.41 6.67 7.14
CA GLU A 137 -17.01 5.70 6.21
C GLU A 137 -15.97 4.70 5.68
N VAL A 138 -15.11 4.19 6.58
CA VAL A 138 -14.05 3.27 6.17
C VAL A 138 -14.64 1.92 5.83
N GLU A 139 -14.63 1.60 4.53
CA GLU A 139 -15.08 0.34 3.96
C GLU A 139 -13.90 -0.57 3.61
N VAL A 140 -14.14 -1.87 3.68
CA VAL A 140 -13.15 -2.89 3.36
C VAL A 140 -13.73 -3.87 2.34
N GLN A 141 -13.01 -4.08 1.24
CA GLN A 141 -13.33 -5.09 0.24
C GLN A 141 -12.20 -6.11 0.16
N ASN A 142 -12.48 -7.35 0.54
CA ASN A 142 -11.53 -8.45 0.42
C ASN A 142 -11.38 -8.91 -1.04
N LEU A 143 -10.16 -9.17 -1.44
CA LEU A 143 -9.78 -9.75 -2.73
C LEU A 143 -9.08 -11.09 -2.48
N ALA A 144 -9.23 -12.04 -3.41
CA ALA A 144 -8.58 -13.35 -3.33
C ALA A 144 -8.73 -14.01 -1.94
N ALA A 145 -9.97 -14.12 -1.44
CA ALA A 145 -10.30 -14.69 -0.13
C ALA A 145 -9.64 -13.94 1.07
N GLY A 146 -9.24 -12.70 0.90
CA GLY A 146 -8.59 -11.88 1.93
C GLY A 146 -7.07 -11.82 1.83
N ALA A 147 -6.44 -12.49 0.84
CA ALA A 147 -4.99 -12.36 0.60
C ALA A 147 -4.57 -10.93 0.26
N ALA A 148 -5.49 -10.14 -0.27
CA ALA A 148 -5.37 -8.69 -0.40
C ALA A 148 -6.72 -8.04 -0.03
N ALA A 149 -6.68 -6.76 0.32
CA ALA A 149 -7.88 -5.98 0.60
C ALA A 149 -7.75 -4.55 0.06
N ILE A 150 -8.88 -4.00 -0.35
CA ILE A 150 -9.02 -2.57 -0.64
C ILE A 150 -9.70 -1.94 0.57
N HIS A 151 -9.06 -0.92 1.12
CA HIS A 151 -9.65 -0.04 2.12
C HIS A 151 -9.96 1.30 1.48
N ARG A 152 -11.14 1.82 1.71
CA ARG A 152 -11.58 3.12 1.23
C ARG A 152 -12.10 3.94 2.40
N GLY A 153 -11.65 5.19 2.52
CA GLY A 153 -12.12 6.11 3.56
C GLY A 153 -12.25 7.52 3.03
N VAL A 154 -13.16 8.29 3.59
CA VAL A 154 -13.46 9.68 3.20
C VAL A 154 -12.96 10.64 4.28
N LYS A 155 -12.36 11.77 3.88
CA LYS A 155 -12.01 12.86 4.80
C LYS A 155 -13.25 13.64 5.23
#